data_bec35dab0a5784f21884939db9a379cb
#
_entry.id   bec35dab0a5784f21884939db9a379cb
#
_cell.length_a   1.000
_cell.length_b   1.000
_cell.length_c   1.000
_cell.angle_alpha   90.00
_cell.angle_beta   90.00
_cell.angle_gamma   90.00
#
_symmetry.space_group_name_H-M   'P 1'
#
loop_
_entity.id
_entity.type
_entity.pdbx_description
1 polymer ?
#
loop_
_entity_poly.entity_id
_entity_poly.type
_entity_poly.pdbx_seq_one_letter_code
_entity_poly.pdbx_strand_id
1 'polypeptide(L)'
;MYFALGFPYLWIRQDAPRQTLRGKTSFSLAALPSAFTIFAQTACRSFFATPAHPVEKTFREKYPLLFSVNSPADLRTLAVNVLPQLAEELRNYILDIVSVKQGHLGSNLGVVELAIALHYVFDTPHDALIWDVGHQSYPHKILTGRRDAFLHLREQGGLSGFPSRAESPYDAFGTGHSSTSISAALGMALADQLRGDSHTQHIAVIGDASIASGMAFEALNHAGSTQTNLLIVLNDNAIGIDPVSGALEKHLQDLLGGIDTDNFFRTLHITYRQVSDGHNIPQLIAALQQVKHLPGVKLLHVPTIKGKGFPSAEAEQILYHYPGHFDRTTGLLKDSPRIRYQDIVGEELLHLARKDETLYALTPAMPTSSGLSILRTEYPSRVIDTGIAEAHTLTLAAGMACRGLRPFVVVYSTFLQRAYDQIVHDIALQNLPVRLLIDRAGIVGPDGPTHHGVFDLSYLLPLPNMTLIAPANGCELRAALHLAARYDRGPIAIRYPRGEAQDDTPTEETMPFGQGRCLRPEGDIAMISVGAMLSVARQAIARLPDEQRQRVSLYDLRCVKPLDASLLREVFTRSQAVLTLEDGVRQGGAGSAVALWAADNGFP
;
A
#
# COMPACT_ATOMS: atom_id res chain seq x y z
N MET A 1 -17.31 0.12 -6.78
CA MET A 1 -16.46 -0.60 -7.74
C MET A 1 -16.20 -1.99 -7.15
N TYR A 2 -16.91 -2.99 -7.66
CA TYR A 2 -16.80 -4.37 -7.14
C TYR A 2 -15.47 -4.93 -7.61
N PHE A 3 -14.49 -5.03 -6.72
CA PHE A 3 -13.42 -5.99 -6.91
C PHE A 3 -14.03 -7.37 -6.72
N ALA A 4 -14.22 -8.09 -7.80
CA ALA A 4 -14.53 -9.50 -7.75
C ALA A 4 -13.36 -10.18 -7.02
N LEU A 5 -13.56 -10.60 -5.78
CA LEU A 5 -12.72 -11.58 -5.12
C LEU A 5 -12.50 -12.69 -6.14
N GLY A 6 -11.25 -13.02 -6.42
CA GLY A 6 -10.90 -14.05 -7.39
C GLY A 6 -11.68 -15.33 -7.10
N PHE A 7 -12.69 -15.60 -7.92
CA PHE A 7 -13.38 -16.88 -7.85
C PHE A 7 -12.39 -17.95 -8.31
N PRO A 8 -12.32 -19.09 -7.62
CA PRO A 8 -11.46 -20.19 -8.02
C PRO A 8 -11.79 -20.62 -9.46
N TYR A 9 -10.76 -20.91 -10.26
CA TYR A 9 -10.96 -21.55 -11.55
C TYR A 9 -11.43 -22.97 -11.31
N LEU A 10 -12.63 -23.27 -11.76
CA LEU A 10 -13.15 -24.62 -11.82
C LEU A 10 -13.03 -25.11 -13.26
N TRP A 11 -12.13 -26.06 -13.49
CA TRP A 11 -12.00 -26.76 -14.75
C TRP A 11 -12.71 -28.12 -14.63
N ILE A 12 -13.64 -28.43 -15.53
CA ILE A 12 -14.38 -29.70 -15.57
C ILE A 12 -14.09 -30.39 -16.89
N ARG A 13 -13.54 -31.59 -16.83
CA ARG A 13 -13.31 -32.42 -18.00
C ARG A 13 -14.66 -32.82 -18.63
N GLN A 14 -14.86 -32.50 -19.91
CA GLN A 14 -16.12 -32.79 -20.61
C GLN A 14 -16.23 -34.22 -21.14
N ASP A 15 -15.16 -35.00 -21.16
CA ASP A 15 -15.07 -36.33 -21.78
C ASP A 15 -15.17 -37.49 -20.79
N ALA A 16 -16.04 -37.43 -19.80
CA ALA A 16 -16.46 -38.65 -19.13
C ALA A 16 -17.50 -39.35 -20.03
N PRO A 17 -17.32 -40.65 -20.39
CA PRO A 17 -18.30 -41.36 -21.19
C PRO A 17 -19.66 -41.31 -20.50
N ARG A 18 -20.69 -40.88 -21.24
CA ARG A 18 -22.07 -40.86 -20.78
C ARG A 18 -22.54 -42.27 -20.43
N GLN A 19 -22.13 -42.79 -19.31
CA GLN A 19 -22.83 -43.91 -18.68
C GLN A 19 -24.07 -43.34 -18.00
N THR A 20 -25.20 -43.75 -18.53
CA THR A 20 -26.53 -43.43 -18.04
C THR A 20 -26.68 -43.82 -16.57
N LEU A 21 -26.43 -42.91 -15.66
CA LEU A 21 -26.91 -43.00 -14.29
C LEU A 21 -28.39 -42.55 -14.25
N ARG A 22 -29.30 -43.47 -14.58
CA ARG A 22 -30.68 -43.39 -14.13
C ARG A 22 -30.72 -43.78 -12.65
N GLY A 23 -30.64 -42.81 -11.78
CA GLY A 23 -30.76 -42.96 -10.34
C GLY A 23 -30.74 -41.62 -9.64
N LYS A 24 -31.92 -41.11 -9.37
CA LYS A 24 -32.28 -39.90 -8.61
C LYS A 24 -31.23 -39.42 -7.60
N THR A 25 -30.47 -38.43 -7.97
CA THR A 25 -30.06 -37.28 -7.13
C THR A 25 -29.51 -36.21 -8.07
N SER A 26 -30.41 -35.34 -8.51
CA SER A 26 -30.04 -34.12 -9.23
C SER A 26 -29.34 -33.17 -8.27
N PHE A 27 -28.00 -33.11 -8.31
CA PHE A 27 -27.29 -31.97 -7.77
C PHE A 27 -27.54 -30.77 -8.68
N SER A 28 -28.52 -29.97 -8.31
CA SER A 28 -28.78 -28.69 -8.96
C SER A 28 -27.68 -27.71 -8.52
N LEU A 29 -26.85 -27.28 -9.46
CA LEU A 29 -25.91 -26.14 -9.30
C LEU A 29 -26.64 -24.83 -8.97
N ALA A 30 -27.97 -24.82 -8.89
CA ALA A 30 -28.80 -23.67 -8.54
C ALA A 30 -28.89 -23.37 -7.04
N ALA A 31 -28.36 -24.22 -6.17
CA ALA A 31 -28.46 -24.03 -4.71
C ALA A 31 -27.28 -23.26 -4.07
N LEU A 32 -26.23 -22.93 -4.83
CA LEU A 32 -25.10 -22.15 -4.32
C LEU A 32 -25.21 -20.61 -4.44
N PRO A 33 -26.09 -20.00 -5.28
CA PRO A 33 -26.19 -18.54 -5.36
C PRO A 33 -27.05 -17.89 -4.28
N SER A 34 -27.98 -18.59 -3.64
CA SER A 34 -28.98 -17.93 -2.77
C SER A 34 -28.46 -17.54 -1.38
N ALA A 35 -27.47 -18.23 -0.84
CA ALA A 35 -26.91 -17.86 0.48
C ALA A 35 -25.96 -16.67 0.42
N PHE A 36 -25.29 -16.43 -0.72
CA PHE A 36 -24.37 -15.30 -0.90
C PHE A 36 -25.08 -14.03 -1.42
N THR A 37 -26.16 -14.17 -2.17
CA THR A 37 -26.90 -13.01 -2.73
C THR A 37 -27.80 -12.34 -1.67
N ILE A 38 -28.26 -13.05 -0.66
CA ILE A 38 -29.08 -12.51 0.44
C ILE A 38 -28.26 -11.61 1.36
N PHE A 39 -26.95 -11.84 1.52
CA PHE A 39 -26.11 -10.98 2.36
C PHE A 39 -25.80 -9.61 1.72
N ALA A 40 -25.84 -9.49 0.38
CA ALA A 40 -25.53 -8.26 -0.34
C ALA A 40 -26.72 -7.31 -0.49
N GLN A 41 -27.95 -7.79 -0.42
CA GLN A 41 -29.15 -6.96 -0.63
C GLN A 41 -29.79 -6.41 0.65
N THR A 42 -29.46 -6.94 1.83
CA THR A 42 -30.03 -6.48 3.11
C THR A 42 -29.25 -5.33 3.75
N ALA A 43 -28.04 -5.02 3.24
CA ALA A 43 -27.17 -3.98 3.81
C ALA A 43 -27.45 -2.55 3.29
N CYS A 44 -28.38 -2.36 2.36
CA CYS A 44 -28.60 -1.06 1.70
C CYS A 44 -29.85 -0.28 2.13
N ARG A 45 -30.58 -0.71 3.16
CA ARG A 45 -31.74 0.04 3.66
C ARG A 45 -31.79 0.06 5.17
N SER A 46 -31.03 0.98 5.80
CA SER A 46 -31.38 1.66 7.07
C SER A 46 -30.19 2.48 7.61
N PHE A 47 -29.86 3.55 6.90
CA PHE A 47 -28.97 4.58 7.43
C PHE A 47 -29.77 5.89 7.60
N PHE A 48 -30.83 5.87 8.43
CA PHE A 48 -31.40 7.10 8.96
C PHE A 48 -31.92 6.82 10.39
N ALA A 49 -31.33 7.53 11.36
CA ALA A 49 -31.76 7.64 12.73
C ALA A 49 -31.61 6.38 13.62
N THR A 50 -30.38 5.98 13.89
CA THR A 50 -30.06 5.27 15.15
C THR A 50 -29.88 6.29 16.26
N PRO A 51 -30.38 6.04 17.49
CA PRO A 51 -30.04 6.87 18.64
C PRO A 51 -28.53 6.87 18.85
N ALA A 52 -27.95 8.03 19.16
CA ALA A 52 -26.50 8.21 19.34
C ALA A 52 -25.93 7.10 20.24
N HIS A 53 -24.92 6.39 19.72
CA HIS A 53 -24.27 5.32 20.46
C HIS A 53 -23.71 5.88 21.80
N PRO A 54 -23.74 5.17 22.94
CA PRO A 54 -23.22 5.69 24.21
C PRO A 54 -21.82 6.30 24.14
N VAL A 55 -20.95 5.74 23.26
CA VAL A 55 -19.60 6.23 22.96
C VAL A 55 -19.62 7.63 22.33
N GLU A 56 -20.55 7.91 21.42
CA GLU A 56 -20.70 9.20 20.75
C GLU A 56 -21.08 10.33 21.72
N LYS A 57 -21.97 10.04 22.68
CA LYS A 57 -22.35 11.00 23.72
C LYS A 57 -21.13 11.39 24.57
N THR A 58 -20.31 10.42 24.95
CA THR A 58 -19.10 10.63 25.74
C THR A 58 -18.09 11.52 24.99
N PHE A 59 -17.90 11.32 23.68
CA PHE A 59 -17.00 12.14 22.88
C PHE A 59 -17.52 13.57 22.69
N ARG A 60 -18.82 13.77 22.52
CA ARG A 60 -19.43 15.10 22.42
C ARG A 60 -19.24 15.92 23.69
N GLU A 61 -19.32 15.28 24.85
CA GLU A 61 -19.05 15.94 26.14
C GLU A 61 -17.54 16.24 26.31
N LYS A 62 -16.67 15.38 25.83
CA LYS A 62 -15.20 15.50 25.92
C LYS A 62 -14.62 16.53 24.94
N TYR A 63 -15.21 16.67 23.74
CA TYR A 63 -14.73 17.50 22.63
C TYR A 63 -15.82 18.45 22.11
N PRO A 64 -16.34 19.36 22.94
CA PRO A 64 -17.53 20.15 22.60
C PRO A 64 -17.31 21.07 21.41
N LEU A 65 -16.12 21.67 21.27
CA LEU A 65 -15.80 22.57 20.16
C LEU A 65 -15.68 21.80 18.84
N LEU A 66 -15.00 20.65 18.83
CA LEU A 66 -14.91 19.79 17.66
C LEU A 66 -16.28 19.32 17.20
N PHE A 67 -17.19 19.02 18.13
CA PHE A 67 -18.55 18.57 17.82
C PHE A 67 -19.48 19.71 17.39
N SER A 68 -19.07 20.97 17.48
CA SER A 68 -19.76 22.12 16.88
C SER A 68 -19.43 22.32 15.40
N VAL A 69 -18.32 21.71 14.90
CA VAL A 69 -17.85 21.82 13.51
C VAL A 69 -18.30 20.58 12.74
N ASN A 70 -19.25 20.70 11.82
CA ASN A 70 -19.73 19.62 10.97
C ASN A 70 -19.28 19.79 9.51
N SER A 71 -18.77 20.98 9.15
CA SER A 71 -18.29 21.29 7.81
C SER A 71 -17.23 22.39 7.86
N PRO A 72 -16.45 22.60 6.79
CA PRO A 72 -15.58 23.78 6.67
C PRO A 72 -16.30 25.11 6.77
N ALA A 73 -17.59 25.17 6.42
CA ALA A 73 -18.39 26.38 6.60
C ALA A 73 -18.55 26.74 8.08
N ASP A 74 -18.82 25.74 8.95
CA ASP A 74 -18.90 25.99 10.40
C ASP A 74 -17.54 26.41 10.96
N LEU A 75 -16.45 25.75 10.51
CA LEU A 75 -15.08 26.11 10.90
C LEU A 75 -14.77 27.57 10.62
N ARG A 76 -15.16 28.10 9.47
CA ARG A 76 -14.93 29.49 9.06
C ARG A 76 -15.71 30.52 9.90
N THR A 77 -16.72 30.10 10.66
CA THR A 77 -17.44 30.99 11.59
C THR A 77 -16.72 31.21 12.93
N LEU A 78 -15.74 30.35 13.24
CA LEU A 78 -15.01 30.43 14.50
C LEU A 78 -14.00 31.58 14.47
N ALA A 79 -13.83 32.24 15.61
CA ALA A 79 -12.79 33.24 15.76
C ALA A 79 -11.40 32.59 15.77
N VAL A 80 -10.40 33.21 15.15
CA VAL A 80 -9.03 32.66 14.99
C VAL A 80 -8.40 32.27 16.34
N ASN A 81 -8.68 33.02 17.41
CA ASN A 81 -8.15 32.72 18.74
C ASN A 81 -8.73 31.48 19.40
N VAL A 82 -9.80 30.91 18.87
CA VAL A 82 -10.42 29.62 19.34
C VAL A 82 -9.84 28.41 18.63
N LEU A 83 -9.27 28.58 17.44
CA LEU A 83 -8.75 27.50 16.62
C LEU A 83 -7.65 26.65 17.29
N PRO A 84 -6.76 27.18 18.15
CA PRO A 84 -5.82 26.35 18.90
C PRO A 84 -6.51 25.33 19.81
N GLN A 85 -7.63 25.69 20.46
CA GLN A 85 -8.42 24.74 21.25
C GLN A 85 -9.04 23.66 20.35
N LEU A 86 -9.57 24.03 19.19
CA LEU A 86 -10.08 23.07 18.21
C LEU A 86 -8.97 22.10 17.76
N ALA A 87 -7.75 22.57 17.54
CA ALA A 87 -6.62 21.71 17.19
C ALA A 87 -6.29 20.70 18.29
N GLU A 88 -6.35 21.10 19.55
CA GLU A 88 -6.15 20.22 20.69
C GLU A 88 -7.25 19.15 20.79
N GLU A 89 -8.52 19.54 20.68
CA GLU A 89 -9.64 18.60 20.69
C GLU A 89 -9.57 17.60 19.51
N LEU A 90 -9.26 18.07 18.31
CA LEU A 90 -9.12 17.24 17.11
C LEU A 90 -7.96 16.25 17.25
N ARG A 91 -6.81 16.68 17.75
CA ARG A 91 -5.66 15.81 18.03
C ARG A 91 -5.99 14.72 19.02
N ASN A 92 -6.61 15.08 20.14
CA ASN A 92 -7.02 14.14 21.17
C ASN A 92 -8.08 13.15 20.69
N TYR A 93 -9.02 13.59 19.84
CA TYR A 93 -10.02 12.72 19.21
C TYR A 93 -9.36 11.68 18.28
N ILE A 94 -8.38 12.09 17.47
CA ILE A 94 -7.59 11.17 16.63
C ILE A 94 -6.85 10.16 17.50
N LEU A 95 -6.19 10.58 18.56
CA LEU A 95 -5.48 9.70 19.50
C LEU A 95 -6.40 8.67 20.13
N ASP A 96 -7.58 9.06 20.62
CA ASP A 96 -8.53 8.15 21.25
C ASP A 96 -8.97 7.04 20.28
N ILE A 97 -9.18 7.36 19.01
CA ILE A 97 -9.68 6.39 18.02
C ILE A 97 -8.56 5.54 17.47
N VAL A 98 -7.44 6.14 17.04
CA VAL A 98 -6.34 5.41 16.39
C VAL A 98 -5.65 4.45 17.36
N SER A 99 -5.61 4.75 18.66
CA SER A 99 -5.05 3.82 19.67
C SER A 99 -5.73 2.44 19.68
N VAL A 100 -7.03 2.39 19.33
CA VAL A 100 -7.85 1.16 19.33
C VAL A 100 -8.22 0.65 17.93
N LYS A 101 -8.23 1.53 16.90
CA LYS A 101 -8.61 1.15 15.52
C LYS A 101 -7.43 0.85 14.61
N GLN A 102 -6.23 1.21 15.00
CA GLN A 102 -5.03 1.24 14.17
C GLN A 102 -5.12 2.29 13.04
N GLY A 103 -3.99 2.70 12.53
CA GLY A 103 -3.91 3.67 11.43
C GLY A 103 -2.63 4.48 11.49
N HIS A 104 -2.46 5.36 10.52
CA HIS A 104 -1.35 6.30 10.53
C HIS A 104 -1.57 7.34 11.63
N LEU A 105 -0.60 7.51 12.51
CA LEU A 105 -0.73 8.41 13.65
C LEU A 105 0.16 9.65 13.52
N GLY A 106 1.47 9.49 13.51
CA GLY A 106 2.41 10.61 13.59
C GLY A 106 2.18 11.65 12.49
N SER A 107 1.94 11.21 11.26
CA SER A 107 1.69 12.10 10.12
C SER A 107 0.40 12.91 10.28
N ASN A 108 -0.65 12.33 10.88
CA ASN A 108 -1.91 13.02 11.13
C ASN A 108 -1.79 14.06 12.25
N LEU A 109 -1.07 13.73 13.33
CA LEU A 109 -0.83 14.66 14.43
C LEU A 109 -0.01 15.87 13.98
N GLY A 110 0.92 15.67 13.03
CA GLY A 110 1.78 16.72 12.48
C GLY A 110 1.07 17.74 11.59
N VAL A 111 -0.13 17.46 11.09
CA VAL A 111 -0.84 18.33 10.14
C VAL A 111 -2.18 18.85 10.66
N VAL A 112 -2.47 18.73 11.94
CA VAL A 112 -3.74 19.18 12.53
C VAL A 112 -3.95 20.67 12.29
N GLU A 113 -2.97 21.51 12.63
CA GLU A 113 -3.03 22.95 12.46
C GLU A 113 -3.08 23.36 10.97
N LEU A 114 -2.31 22.67 10.13
CA LEU A 114 -2.31 22.89 8.69
C LEU A 114 -3.67 22.57 8.07
N ALA A 115 -4.30 21.46 8.46
CA ALA A 115 -5.62 21.09 7.96
C ALA A 115 -6.70 22.10 8.37
N ILE A 116 -6.67 22.59 9.62
CA ILE A 116 -7.55 23.66 10.09
C ILE A 116 -7.35 24.92 9.25
N ALA A 117 -6.10 25.37 9.08
CA ALA A 117 -5.80 26.59 8.35
C ALA A 117 -6.20 26.51 6.87
N LEU A 118 -5.99 25.35 6.21
CA LEU A 118 -6.41 25.13 4.82
C LEU A 118 -7.94 25.24 4.68
N HIS A 119 -8.72 24.54 5.51
CA HIS A 119 -10.19 24.61 5.45
C HIS A 119 -10.77 25.94 5.93
N TYR A 120 -9.99 26.70 6.71
CA TYR A 120 -10.37 28.05 7.14
C TYR A 120 -10.21 29.08 6.01
N VAL A 121 -9.15 28.97 5.19
CA VAL A 121 -8.80 29.95 4.14
C VAL A 121 -9.43 29.64 2.79
N PHE A 122 -9.51 28.36 2.43
CA PHE A 122 -10.01 27.92 1.12
C PHE A 122 -11.47 27.46 1.20
N ASP A 123 -12.21 27.73 0.13
CA ASP A 123 -13.63 27.37 0.02
C ASP A 123 -13.82 25.97 -0.50
N THR A 124 -13.36 24.96 0.27
CA THR A 124 -13.57 23.56 -0.07
C THR A 124 -15.04 23.16 0.10
N PRO A 125 -15.61 22.33 -0.78
CA PRO A 125 -14.97 21.56 -1.86
C PRO A 125 -14.87 22.30 -3.20
N HIS A 126 -15.28 23.57 -3.32
CA HIS A 126 -15.14 24.36 -4.54
C HIS A 126 -13.66 24.52 -4.91
N ASP A 127 -12.85 25.00 -3.97
CA ASP A 127 -11.39 24.95 -4.08
C ASP A 127 -10.93 23.50 -3.93
N ALA A 128 -10.17 22.97 -4.90
CA ALA A 128 -9.73 21.58 -4.93
C ALA A 128 -8.53 21.36 -4.00
N LEU A 129 -8.71 20.55 -2.96
CA LEU A 129 -7.65 20.18 -2.01
C LEU A 129 -7.28 18.69 -2.17
N ILE A 130 -6.00 18.42 -2.49
CA ILE A 130 -5.47 17.08 -2.69
C ILE A 130 -4.37 16.79 -1.67
N TRP A 131 -4.53 15.72 -0.92
CA TRP A 131 -3.53 15.22 0.04
C TRP A 131 -2.68 14.15 -0.64
N ASP A 132 -1.39 14.41 -0.81
CA ASP A 132 -0.44 13.43 -1.37
C ASP A 132 -0.35 12.21 -0.45
N VAL A 133 -0.25 11.00 -1.00
CA VAL A 133 -0.40 9.73 -0.25
C VAL A 133 -1.78 9.65 0.44
N GLY A 134 -2.14 10.67 1.20
CA GLY A 134 -3.39 10.76 1.94
C GLY A 134 -3.39 10.07 3.31
N HIS A 135 -2.25 9.53 3.74
CA HIS A 135 -2.12 8.92 5.07
C HIS A 135 -2.23 9.92 6.23
N GLN A 136 -2.05 11.21 5.96
CA GLN A 136 -2.19 12.35 6.88
C GLN A 136 -3.55 13.06 6.77
N SER A 137 -4.57 12.43 6.18
CA SER A 137 -5.86 13.09 5.88
C SER A 137 -6.94 12.94 6.95
N TYR A 138 -6.64 12.40 8.14
CA TYR A 138 -7.64 12.23 9.19
C TYR A 138 -8.24 13.56 9.67
N PRO A 139 -7.44 14.63 9.95
CA PRO A 139 -7.99 15.95 10.26
C PRO A 139 -8.93 16.46 9.16
N HIS A 140 -8.56 16.31 7.89
CA HIS A 140 -9.39 16.67 6.74
C HIS A 140 -10.72 15.92 6.74
N LYS A 141 -10.71 14.59 6.92
CA LYS A 141 -11.94 13.78 6.97
C LYS A 141 -12.87 14.21 8.10
N ILE A 142 -12.33 14.44 9.28
CA ILE A 142 -13.08 14.85 10.48
C ILE A 142 -13.72 16.22 10.27
N LEU A 143 -12.97 17.21 9.77
CA LEU A 143 -13.43 18.57 9.54
C LEU A 143 -14.42 18.70 8.38
N THR A 144 -14.51 17.68 7.51
CA THR A 144 -15.40 17.66 6.34
C THR A 144 -16.61 16.75 6.53
N GLY A 145 -17.12 16.64 7.76
CA GLY A 145 -18.40 15.99 8.07
C GLY A 145 -18.32 14.47 8.30
N ARG A 146 -17.11 13.88 8.34
CA ARG A 146 -16.94 12.43 8.56
C ARG A 146 -16.46 12.09 9.96
N ARG A 147 -16.61 13.02 10.93
CA ARG A 147 -16.19 12.83 12.32
C ARG A 147 -16.81 11.58 12.95
N ASP A 148 -18.12 11.41 12.84
CA ASP A 148 -18.83 10.30 13.46
C ASP A 148 -18.51 8.97 12.76
N ALA A 149 -18.37 8.98 11.43
CA ALA A 149 -17.91 7.83 10.66
C ALA A 149 -16.46 7.43 10.99
N PHE A 150 -15.65 8.33 11.52
CA PHE A 150 -14.27 8.05 11.92
C PHE A 150 -14.15 7.01 13.05
N LEU A 151 -15.21 6.78 13.82
CA LEU A 151 -15.33 5.67 14.78
C LEU A 151 -15.21 4.29 14.13
N HIS A 152 -15.48 4.20 12.82
CA HIS A 152 -15.38 2.99 12.01
C HIS A 152 -14.22 3.06 11.00
N LEU A 153 -13.16 3.78 11.37
CA LEU A 153 -11.96 3.91 10.52
C LEU A 153 -11.37 2.54 10.19
N ARG A 154 -11.13 2.27 8.88
CA ARG A 154 -10.50 1.04 8.36
C ARG A 154 -11.26 -0.26 8.64
N GLU A 155 -12.51 -0.18 9.06
CA GLU A 155 -13.39 -1.34 9.20
C GLU A 155 -14.11 -1.65 7.87
N GLN A 156 -14.60 -2.88 7.74
CA GLN A 156 -15.41 -3.27 6.58
C GLN A 156 -16.70 -2.45 6.53
N GLY A 157 -16.90 -1.73 5.43
CA GLY A 157 -18.04 -0.81 5.27
C GLY A 157 -17.88 0.51 6.03
N GLY A 158 -16.77 0.71 6.74
CA GLY A 158 -16.42 1.94 7.43
C GLY A 158 -15.61 2.92 6.58
N LEU A 159 -14.99 3.89 7.24
CA LEU A 159 -14.22 4.96 6.59
C LEU A 159 -12.85 4.44 6.13
N SER A 160 -12.49 4.75 4.88
CA SER A 160 -11.15 4.46 4.34
C SER A 160 -10.06 5.25 5.07
N GLY A 161 -8.88 4.64 5.19
CA GLY A 161 -7.69 5.30 5.74
C GLY A 161 -7.07 6.37 4.83
N PHE A 162 -7.56 6.49 3.58
CA PHE A 162 -7.07 7.42 2.56
C PHE A 162 -8.23 8.18 1.92
N PRO A 163 -8.01 9.36 1.32
CA PRO A 163 -9.03 10.08 0.57
C PRO A 163 -9.64 9.23 -0.55
N SER A 164 -10.95 9.30 -0.68
CA SER A 164 -11.71 8.58 -1.70
C SER A 164 -12.87 9.42 -2.22
N ARG A 165 -12.91 9.67 -3.53
CA ARG A 165 -14.00 10.41 -4.18
C ARG A 165 -15.38 9.78 -3.98
N ALA A 166 -15.41 8.48 -3.68
CA ALA A 166 -16.66 7.79 -3.38
C ALA A 166 -17.20 8.07 -1.96
N GLU A 167 -16.34 8.56 -1.06
CA GLU A 167 -16.73 8.87 0.32
C GLU A 167 -17.25 10.29 0.48
N SER A 168 -16.65 11.25 -0.22
CA SER A 168 -16.94 12.67 0.00
C SER A 168 -16.59 13.54 -1.20
N PRO A 169 -17.38 14.61 -1.47
CA PRO A 169 -17.02 15.60 -2.47
C PRO A 169 -15.79 16.43 -2.08
N TYR A 170 -15.42 16.44 -0.79
CA TYR A 170 -14.20 17.11 -0.31
C TYR A 170 -12.92 16.34 -0.69
N ASP A 171 -13.02 15.07 -1.03
CA ASP A 171 -11.89 14.29 -1.55
C ASP A 171 -11.79 14.50 -3.07
N ALA A 172 -11.24 15.66 -3.49
CA ALA A 172 -11.15 16.07 -4.89
C ALA A 172 -10.45 15.01 -5.76
N PHE A 173 -9.48 14.29 -5.19
CA PHE A 173 -8.77 13.17 -5.83
C PHE A 173 -8.54 12.03 -4.83
N GLY A 174 -8.73 10.79 -5.27
CA GLY A 174 -8.42 9.60 -4.48
C GLY A 174 -6.91 9.35 -4.44
N THR A 175 -6.37 9.13 -3.24
CA THR A 175 -4.93 8.91 -3.06
C THR A 175 -4.65 7.62 -2.28
N GLY A 176 -3.39 7.28 -2.11
CA GLY A 176 -2.89 6.06 -1.46
C GLY A 176 -1.42 5.82 -1.78
N HIS A 177 -1.01 6.16 -3.01
CA HIS A 177 0.37 6.19 -3.46
C HIS A 177 0.89 7.62 -3.46
N SER A 178 2.19 7.79 -3.19
CA SER A 178 2.86 9.09 -3.10
C SER A 178 3.02 9.81 -4.44
N SER A 179 3.26 11.11 -4.38
CA SER A 179 3.81 11.93 -5.47
C SER A 179 2.85 12.20 -6.64
N THR A 180 1.55 11.94 -6.45
CA THR A 180 0.53 12.13 -7.49
C THR A 180 -0.19 13.47 -7.37
N SER A 181 -0.12 14.13 -6.21
CA SER A 181 -0.94 15.30 -5.88
C SER A 181 -0.68 16.50 -6.77
N ILE A 182 0.58 16.80 -7.07
CA ILE A 182 0.95 17.95 -7.91
C ILE A 182 0.42 17.75 -9.34
N SER A 183 0.63 16.56 -9.94
CA SER A 183 0.11 16.26 -11.27
C SER A 183 -1.41 16.33 -11.34
N ALA A 184 -2.10 15.79 -10.33
CA ALA A 184 -3.56 15.81 -10.28
C ALA A 184 -4.10 17.25 -10.11
N ALA A 185 -3.53 18.03 -9.22
CA ALA A 185 -3.91 19.44 -9.01
C ALA A 185 -3.61 20.29 -10.25
N LEU A 186 -2.46 20.10 -10.89
CA LEU A 186 -2.11 20.78 -12.14
C LEU A 186 -3.10 20.45 -13.26
N GLY A 187 -3.48 19.17 -13.39
CA GLY A 187 -4.49 18.75 -14.37
C GLY A 187 -5.85 19.40 -14.15
N MET A 188 -6.29 19.53 -12.88
CA MET A 188 -7.52 20.25 -12.53
C MET A 188 -7.40 21.76 -12.86
N ALA A 189 -6.28 22.38 -12.47
CA ALA A 189 -6.02 23.80 -12.73
C ALA A 189 -6.02 24.12 -14.23
N LEU A 190 -5.40 23.28 -15.04
CA LEU A 190 -5.41 23.41 -16.49
C LEU A 190 -6.82 23.25 -17.07
N ALA A 191 -7.60 22.29 -16.56
CA ALA A 191 -8.97 22.06 -17.03
C ALA A 191 -9.88 23.27 -16.75
N ASP A 192 -9.78 23.86 -15.56
CA ASP A 192 -10.56 25.02 -15.17
C ASP A 192 -10.11 26.28 -15.93
N GLN A 193 -8.80 26.47 -16.11
CA GLN A 193 -8.27 27.54 -16.96
C GLN A 193 -8.79 27.44 -18.41
N LEU A 194 -8.83 26.24 -19.00
CA LEU A 194 -9.37 26.00 -20.34
C LEU A 194 -10.88 26.28 -20.42
N ARG A 195 -11.60 26.19 -19.32
CA ARG A 195 -13.02 26.55 -19.21
C ARG A 195 -13.25 28.04 -18.91
N GLY A 196 -12.19 28.82 -18.73
CA GLY A 196 -12.25 30.23 -18.41
C GLY A 196 -12.40 30.53 -16.91
N ASP A 197 -12.30 29.53 -16.04
CA ASP A 197 -12.25 29.73 -14.59
C ASP A 197 -10.79 29.94 -14.15
N SER A 198 -10.51 31.17 -13.69
CA SER A 198 -9.21 31.55 -13.13
C SER A 198 -9.26 31.79 -11.61
N HIS A 199 -10.41 31.57 -10.97
CA HIS A 199 -10.64 31.92 -9.57
C HIS A 199 -10.52 30.73 -8.63
N THR A 200 -10.93 29.55 -9.07
CA THR A 200 -10.82 28.31 -8.30
C THR A 200 -9.37 28.02 -7.92
N GLN A 201 -9.15 27.69 -6.66
CA GLN A 201 -7.81 27.35 -6.15
C GLN A 201 -7.59 25.83 -6.25
N HIS A 202 -6.39 25.43 -6.65
CA HIS A 202 -5.98 24.04 -6.73
C HIS A 202 -4.79 23.83 -5.80
N ILE A 203 -4.98 23.03 -4.75
CA ILE A 203 -4.02 22.90 -3.65
C ILE A 203 -3.54 21.46 -3.59
N ALA A 204 -2.22 21.23 -3.74
CA ALA A 204 -1.55 19.96 -3.52
C ALA A 204 -0.77 20.03 -2.21
N VAL A 205 -1.15 19.25 -1.20
CA VAL A 205 -0.37 19.10 0.04
C VAL A 205 0.53 17.87 -0.13
N ILE A 206 1.84 18.09 -0.16
CA ILE A 206 2.83 17.03 -0.41
C ILE A 206 3.90 17.04 0.68
N GLY A 207 4.35 15.84 1.11
CA GLY A 207 5.44 15.70 2.06
C GLY A 207 6.83 15.77 1.41
N ASP A 208 7.82 16.09 2.21
CA ASP A 208 9.24 16.16 1.89
C ASP A 208 9.80 14.88 1.22
N ALA A 209 9.45 13.71 1.74
CA ALA A 209 9.81 12.44 1.12
C ALA A 209 9.13 12.23 -0.24
N SER A 210 7.87 12.65 -0.38
CA SER A 210 7.08 12.45 -1.61
C SER A 210 7.49 13.40 -2.74
N ILE A 211 7.93 14.63 -2.42
CA ILE A 211 8.35 15.60 -3.43
C ILE A 211 9.68 15.20 -4.09
N ALA A 212 10.45 14.32 -3.45
CA ALA A 212 11.71 13.79 -3.98
C ALA A 212 11.52 12.70 -5.05
N SER A 213 10.30 12.24 -5.32
CA SER A 213 10.02 11.21 -6.32
C SER A 213 10.02 11.76 -7.75
N GLY A 214 10.37 10.91 -8.72
CA GLY A 214 10.45 11.28 -10.14
C GLY A 214 9.18 11.94 -10.67
N MET A 215 7.98 11.38 -10.40
CA MET A 215 6.72 11.97 -10.84
C MET A 215 6.50 13.39 -10.27
N ALA A 216 6.91 13.66 -9.03
CA ALA A 216 6.81 14.99 -8.45
C ALA A 216 7.76 15.98 -9.16
N PHE A 217 8.98 15.55 -9.50
CA PHE A 217 9.91 16.37 -10.30
C PHE A 217 9.37 16.67 -11.70
N GLU A 218 8.80 15.67 -12.39
CA GLU A 218 8.13 15.86 -13.67
C GLU A 218 7.00 16.87 -13.58
N ALA A 219 6.19 16.77 -12.53
CA ALA A 219 5.07 17.69 -12.28
C ALA A 219 5.54 19.12 -11.95
N LEU A 220 6.59 19.27 -11.14
CA LEU A 220 7.20 20.58 -10.83
C LEU A 220 7.77 21.23 -12.10
N ASN A 221 8.50 20.47 -12.92
CA ASN A 221 9.04 20.95 -14.19
C ASN A 221 7.93 21.42 -15.14
N HIS A 222 6.85 20.64 -15.29
CA HIS A 222 5.72 21.03 -16.12
C HIS A 222 4.97 22.24 -15.52
N ALA A 223 4.67 22.21 -14.22
CA ALA A 223 3.96 23.30 -13.55
C ALA A 223 4.67 24.66 -13.73
N GLY A 224 6.00 24.68 -13.57
CA GLY A 224 6.82 25.88 -13.75
C GLY A 224 6.76 26.50 -15.14
N SER A 225 6.36 25.73 -16.15
CA SER A 225 6.16 26.24 -17.52
C SER A 225 4.73 26.77 -17.76
N THR A 226 3.85 26.67 -16.78
CA THR A 226 2.44 27.11 -16.87
C THR A 226 2.18 28.39 -16.08
N GLN A 227 1.01 29.02 -16.33
CA GLN A 227 0.51 30.15 -15.54
C GLN A 227 -0.76 29.76 -14.76
N THR A 228 -0.91 28.47 -14.44
CA THR A 228 -2.09 27.94 -13.75
C THR A 228 -2.14 28.39 -12.30
N ASN A 229 -3.34 28.51 -11.75
CA ASN A 229 -3.56 28.82 -10.34
C ASN A 229 -3.36 27.54 -9.48
N LEU A 230 -2.11 27.18 -9.23
CA LEU A 230 -1.71 26.01 -8.46
C LEU A 230 -0.92 26.41 -7.22
N LEU A 231 -1.36 25.97 -6.04
CA LEU A 231 -0.63 26.08 -4.79
C LEU A 231 -0.10 24.70 -4.38
N ILE A 232 1.21 24.58 -4.23
CA ILE A 232 1.88 23.43 -3.64
C ILE A 232 2.18 23.76 -2.18
N VAL A 233 1.65 23.01 -1.24
CA VAL A 233 1.96 23.11 0.19
C VAL A 233 2.92 21.98 0.53
N LEU A 234 4.18 22.32 0.70
CA LEU A 234 5.23 21.38 1.10
C LEU A 234 5.24 21.24 2.61
N ASN A 235 4.74 20.13 3.11
CA ASN A 235 4.77 19.73 4.51
C ASN A 235 6.10 19.05 4.80
N ASP A 236 7.03 19.76 5.46
CA ASP A 236 8.39 19.29 5.72
C ASP A 236 8.57 18.97 7.21
N ASN A 237 8.91 17.71 7.50
CA ASN A 237 9.26 17.26 8.84
C ASN A 237 10.51 16.34 8.86
N ALA A 238 11.21 16.24 7.74
CA ALA A 238 12.41 15.44 7.52
C ALA A 238 12.23 13.92 7.74
N ILE A 239 10.98 13.43 7.84
CA ILE A 239 10.65 12.02 8.14
C ILE A 239 9.55 11.51 7.20
N GLY A 240 9.90 10.60 6.32
CA GLY A 240 8.93 9.77 5.59
C GLY A 240 8.36 8.65 6.47
N ILE A 241 8.49 7.40 6.08
CA ILE A 241 8.37 6.24 7.00
C ILE A 241 9.62 6.20 7.87
N ASP A 242 10.79 6.17 7.23
CA ASP A 242 12.13 6.33 7.80
C ASP A 242 12.62 7.77 7.55
N PRO A 243 13.76 8.21 8.13
CA PRO A 243 14.33 9.52 7.88
C PRO A 243 14.56 9.73 6.37
N VAL A 244 14.17 10.91 5.88
CA VAL A 244 14.38 11.27 4.47
C VAL A 244 15.88 11.38 4.19
N SER A 245 16.31 10.92 3.04
CA SER A 245 17.70 10.98 2.59
C SER A 245 17.80 11.56 1.18
N GLY A 246 18.95 12.14 0.87
CA GLY A 246 19.25 12.66 -0.46
C GLY A 246 19.58 14.14 -0.51
N ALA A 247 19.96 14.61 -1.68
CA ALA A 247 20.40 16.00 -1.88
C ALA A 247 19.26 17.02 -1.70
N LEU A 248 18.04 16.64 -2.06
CA LEU A 248 16.87 17.51 -1.93
C LEU A 248 16.53 17.78 -0.45
N GLU A 249 16.63 16.77 0.41
CA GLU A 249 16.40 16.94 1.86
C GLU A 249 17.34 18.02 2.43
N LYS A 250 18.65 17.89 2.13
CA LYS A 250 19.61 18.91 2.56
C LYS A 250 19.27 20.30 2.03
N HIS A 251 18.86 20.41 0.76
CA HIS A 251 18.44 21.67 0.16
C HIS A 251 17.21 22.25 0.88
N LEU A 252 16.22 21.42 1.24
CA LEU A 252 15.05 21.90 2.00
C LEU A 252 15.43 22.43 3.38
N GLN A 253 16.36 21.77 4.08
CA GLN A 253 16.89 22.25 5.38
C GLN A 253 17.66 23.58 5.22
N ASP A 254 18.47 23.72 4.18
CA ASP A 254 19.18 24.96 3.87
C ASP A 254 18.18 26.12 3.62
N LEU A 255 17.08 25.87 2.89
CA LEU A 255 16.02 26.85 2.67
C LEU A 255 15.33 27.25 3.97
N LEU A 256 14.97 26.31 4.84
CA LEU A 256 14.38 26.59 6.15
C LEU A 256 15.34 27.35 7.05
N GLY A 257 16.65 27.10 6.93
CA GLY A 257 17.73 27.85 7.60
C GLY A 257 17.98 29.24 7.05
N GLY A 258 17.24 29.67 6.02
CA GLY A 258 17.37 31.02 5.41
C GLY A 258 18.43 31.10 4.31
N ILE A 259 19.00 29.99 3.86
CA ILE A 259 19.95 29.92 2.74
C ILE A 259 19.13 29.75 1.45
N ASP A 260 18.82 30.86 0.77
CA ASP A 260 17.90 30.92 -0.38
C ASP A 260 18.59 31.32 -1.70
N THR A 261 19.94 31.29 -1.74
CA THR A 261 20.72 31.77 -2.91
C THR A 261 20.48 30.94 -4.16
N ASP A 262 20.28 29.63 -4.04
CA ASP A 262 20.14 28.68 -5.15
C ASP A 262 18.83 27.88 -5.04
N ASN A 263 17.74 28.58 -4.80
CA ASN A 263 16.44 27.95 -4.57
C ASN A 263 15.95 27.20 -5.81
N PHE A 264 15.91 25.86 -5.72
CA PHE A 264 15.49 24.96 -6.80
C PHE A 264 14.10 25.31 -7.35
N PHE A 265 13.14 25.62 -6.50
CA PHE A 265 11.77 25.92 -6.94
C PHE A 265 11.71 27.24 -7.73
N ARG A 266 12.47 28.25 -7.35
CA ARG A 266 12.56 29.51 -8.10
C ARG A 266 13.22 29.33 -9.46
N THR A 267 14.18 28.41 -9.56
CA THR A 267 14.81 28.06 -10.84
C THR A 267 13.79 27.46 -11.83
N LEU A 268 12.78 26.76 -11.30
CA LEU A 268 11.64 26.26 -12.07
C LEU A 268 10.51 27.28 -12.27
N HIS A 269 10.74 28.57 -12.01
CA HIS A 269 9.75 29.65 -12.11
C HIS A 269 8.54 29.50 -11.15
N ILE A 270 8.68 28.77 -10.06
CA ILE A 270 7.67 28.61 -9.02
C ILE A 270 7.89 29.68 -7.94
N THR A 271 6.85 30.44 -7.59
CA THR A 271 6.92 31.42 -6.51
C THR A 271 7.05 30.73 -5.17
N TYR A 272 8.22 30.82 -4.53
CA TYR A 272 8.51 30.20 -3.24
C TYR A 272 8.22 31.14 -2.06
N ARG A 273 7.53 30.63 -1.05
CA ARG A 273 7.30 31.24 0.26
C ARG A 273 7.50 30.18 1.34
N GLN A 274 7.80 30.61 2.57
CA GLN A 274 7.89 29.73 3.73
C GLN A 274 7.25 30.36 4.97
N VAL A 275 6.84 29.52 5.91
CA VAL A 275 6.47 29.90 7.27
C VAL A 275 7.54 29.45 8.24
N SER A 276 7.67 30.10 9.38
CA SER A 276 8.66 29.74 10.40
C SER A 276 8.16 28.65 11.36
N ASP A 277 6.84 28.49 11.48
CA ASP A 277 6.20 27.51 12.38
C ASP A 277 4.88 27.01 11.78
N GLY A 278 4.88 25.74 11.35
CA GLY A 278 3.72 25.05 10.79
C GLY A 278 2.66 24.65 11.83
N HIS A 279 2.90 24.90 13.11
CA HIS A 279 1.94 24.69 14.20
C HIS A 279 1.31 26.00 14.72
N ASN A 280 1.71 27.14 14.18
CA ASN A 280 1.12 28.43 14.50
C ASN A 280 -0.04 28.75 13.55
N ILE A 281 -1.30 28.47 13.97
CA ILE A 281 -2.49 28.64 13.13
C ILE A 281 -2.64 30.08 12.61
N PRO A 282 -2.53 31.16 13.42
CA PRO A 282 -2.57 32.53 12.90
C PRO A 282 -1.54 32.82 11.81
N GLN A 283 -0.30 32.30 11.96
CA GLN A 283 0.76 32.47 10.96
C GLN A 283 0.42 31.69 9.67
N LEU A 284 -0.07 30.46 9.79
CA LEU A 284 -0.50 29.64 8.65
C LEU A 284 -1.63 30.35 7.88
N ILE A 285 -2.66 30.83 8.57
CA ILE A 285 -3.79 31.54 7.95
C ILE A 285 -3.29 32.77 7.19
N ALA A 286 -2.43 33.61 7.82
CA ALA A 286 -1.89 34.79 7.18
C ALA A 286 -1.06 34.45 5.92
N ALA A 287 -0.21 33.44 6.00
CA ALA A 287 0.60 32.99 4.87
C ALA A 287 -0.27 32.39 3.73
N LEU A 288 -1.26 31.57 4.04
CA LEU A 288 -2.18 30.98 3.06
C LEU A 288 -3.03 32.05 2.38
N GLN A 289 -3.51 33.07 3.13
CA GLN A 289 -4.21 34.22 2.56
C GLN A 289 -3.32 35.02 1.59
N GLN A 290 -2.04 35.23 1.94
CA GLN A 290 -1.10 35.93 1.06
C GLN A 290 -0.84 35.15 -0.23
N VAL A 291 -0.54 33.84 -0.14
CA VAL A 291 -0.23 33.02 -1.34
C VAL A 291 -1.45 32.75 -2.21
N LYS A 292 -2.65 32.70 -1.63
CA LYS A 292 -3.93 32.55 -2.37
C LYS A 292 -4.09 33.60 -3.48
N HIS A 293 -3.63 34.84 -3.26
CA HIS A 293 -3.78 35.93 -4.19
C HIS A 293 -2.59 36.13 -5.15
N LEU A 294 -1.54 35.30 -5.02
CA LEU A 294 -0.42 35.34 -5.97
C LEU A 294 -0.79 34.64 -7.28
N PRO A 295 -0.39 35.21 -8.44
CA PRO A 295 -0.63 34.59 -9.73
C PRO A 295 0.31 33.37 -9.97
N GLY A 296 -0.10 32.50 -10.88
CA GLY A 296 0.71 31.40 -11.36
C GLY A 296 0.92 30.29 -10.32
N VAL A 297 1.97 29.52 -10.51
CA VAL A 297 2.34 28.41 -9.63
C VAL A 297 3.14 28.91 -8.42
N LYS A 298 2.74 28.50 -7.25
CA LYS A 298 3.36 28.88 -5.98
C LYS A 298 3.55 27.70 -5.06
N LEU A 299 4.63 27.74 -4.26
CA LEU A 299 4.93 26.76 -3.23
C LEU A 299 5.04 27.46 -1.89
N LEU A 300 4.29 26.95 -0.91
CA LEU A 300 4.38 27.32 0.49
C LEU A 300 5.08 26.20 1.27
N HIS A 301 6.28 26.46 1.77
CA HIS A 301 7.07 25.54 2.58
C HIS A 301 6.67 25.65 4.03
N VAL A 302 6.23 24.56 4.64
CA VAL A 302 5.64 24.51 5.98
C VAL A 302 6.39 23.47 6.82
N PRO A 303 7.29 23.90 7.72
CA PRO A 303 7.95 23.01 8.65
C PRO A 303 6.97 22.51 9.71
N THR A 304 6.91 21.21 9.95
CA THR A 304 6.04 20.59 10.95
C THR A 304 6.80 19.57 11.80
N ILE A 305 6.17 19.09 12.86
CA ILE A 305 6.70 18.04 13.73
C ILE A 305 5.79 16.81 13.60
N LYS A 306 6.31 15.71 13.07
CA LYS A 306 5.60 14.45 13.02
C LYS A 306 5.32 13.94 14.43
N GLY A 307 4.06 13.60 14.73
CA GLY A 307 3.68 13.18 16.09
C GLY A 307 3.31 14.30 17.06
N LYS A 308 3.24 15.55 16.59
CA LYS A 308 2.99 16.75 17.40
C LYS A 308 1.90 16.59 18.45
N GLY A 309 2.21 16.93 19.70
CA GLY A 309 1.29 16.89 20.84
C GLY A 309 1.09 15.52 21.46
N PHE A 310 1.88 14.51 21.03
CA PHE A 310 1.95 13.20 21.70
C PHE A 310 3.42 12.82 21.92
N PRO A 311 3.94 12.98 23.16
CA PRO A 311 5.38 12.87 23.43
C PRO A 311 6.02 11.56 22.92
N SER A 312 5.34 10.42 23.05
CA SER A 312 5.84 9.14 22.55
C SER A 312 6.00 9.15 21.02
N ALA A 313 5.08 9.80 20.29
CA ALA A 313 5.15 9.89 18.83
C ALA A 313 6.16 10.92 18.33
N GLU A 314 6.41 11.98 19.10
CA GLU A 314 7.48 12.94 18.79
C GLU A 314 8.87 12.33 19.02
N ALA A 315 9.03 11.49 20.05
CA ALA A 315 10.28 10.81 20.36
C ALA A 315 10.60 9.66 19.40
N GLU A 316 9.58 8.86 19.02
CA GLU A 316 9.72 7.63 18.24
C GLU A 316 8.93 7.72 16.93
N GLN A 317 9.26 8.70 16.08
CA GLN A 317 8.49 9.07 14.89
C GLN A 317 8.34 7.96 13.85
N ILE A 318 9.32 7.06 13.75
CA ILE A 318 9.28 5.87 12.88
C ILE A 318 8.25 4.87 13.42
N LEU A 319 8.35 4.55 14.71
CA LEU A 319 7.47 3.59 15.37
C LEU A 319 6.01 4.04 15.32
N TYR A 320 5.78 5.34 15.55
CA TYR A 320 4.44 5.94 15.54
C TYR A 320 3.97 6.39 14.16
N HIS A 321 4.67 6.04 13.09
CA HIS A 321 4.12 6.22 11.73
C HIS A 321 2.82 5.40 11.56
N TYR A 322 2.87 4.11 11.94
CA TYR A 322 1.72 3.18 11.95
C TYR A 322 1.85 2.23 13.15
N PRO A 323 1.52 2.68 14.36
CA PRO A 323 1.89 1.99 15.61
C PRO A 323 1.10 0.71 15.90
N GLY A 324 0.05 0.38 15.12
CA GLY A 324 -0.87 -0.68 15.50
C GLY A 324 -1.74 -0.27 16.71
N HIS A 325 -2.03 -1.22 17.60
CA HIS A 325 -2.70 -0.92 18.86
C HIS A 325 -1.71 -0.46 19.92
N PHE A 326 -2.05 0.59 20.65
CA PHE A 326 -1.21 1.10 21.74
C PHE A 326 -2.06 1.61 22.92
N ASP A 327 -1.46 1.67 24.08
CA ASP A 327 -2.07 2.33 25.23
C ASP A 327 -1.95 3.85 25.10
N ARG A 328 -3.09 4.53 25.06
CA ARG A 328 -3.13 5.99 24.81
C ARG A 328 -2.43 6.80 25.90
N THR A 329 -2.40 6.30 27.15
CA THR A 329 -1.85 7.04 28.29
C THR A 329 -0.34 6.89 28.38
N THR A 330 0.16 5.66 28.21
CA THR A 330 1.57 5.33 28.36
C THR A 330 2.32 5.37 27.02
N GLY A 331 1.62 5.29 25.89
CA GLY A 331 2.21 5.12 24.57
C GLY A 331 2.71 3.71 24.28
N LEU A 332 2.62 2.76 25.21
CA LEU A 332 3.14 1.41 25.00
C LEU A 332 2.37 0.68 23.91
N LEU A 333 3.11 0.12 22.95
CA LEU A 333 2.56 -0.71 21.89
C LEU A 333 2.16 -2.09 22.44
N LYS A 334 1.12 -2.67 21.83
CA LYS A 334 0.76 -4.08 22.07
C LYS A 334 1.56 -4.94 21.10
N ASP A 335 2.57 -5.59 21.59
CA ASP A 335 3.43 -6.47 20.78
C ASP A 335 2.67 -7.70 20.27
N SER A 336 3.00 -8.11 19.05
CA SER A 336 2.71 -9.46 18.57
C SER A 336 3.91 -10.36 18.87
N PRO A 337 3.72 -11.51 19.54
CA PRO A 337 4.82 -12.43 19.84
C PRO A 337 5.31 -13.22 18.62
N ARG A 338 4.66 -13.08 17.46
CA ARG A 338 4.97 -13.87 16.26
C ARG A 338 5.82 -13.08 15.30
N ILE A 339 6.78 -13.78 14.69
CA ILE A 339 7.62 -13.24 13.61
C ILE A 339 6.77 -12.92 12.37
N ARG A 340 7.06 -11.81 11.71
CA ARG A 340 6.39 -11.40 10.47
C ARG A 340 7.21 -11.86 9.26
N TYR A 341 6.59 -12.01 8.10
CA TYR A 341 7.29 -12.37 6.86
C TYR A 341 8.45 -11.43 6.53
N GLN A 342 8.29 -10.13 6.73
CA GLN A 342 9.35 -9.14 6.52
C GLN A 342 10.54 -9.33 7.48
N ASP A 343 10.29 -9.77 8.71
CA ASP A 343 11.36 -10.02 9.69
C ASP A 343 12.20 -11.24 9.26
N ILE A 344 11.53 -12.30 8.73
CA ILE A 344 12.21 -13.46 8.12
C ILE A 344 13.12 -13.01 6.97
N VAL A 345 12.64 -12.12 6.10
CA VAL A 345 13.46 -11.58 4.99
C VAL A 345 14.70 -10.88 5.52
N GLY A 346 14.54 -10.00 6.53
CA GLY A 346 15.66 -9.28 7.14
C GLY A 346 16.70 -10.20 7.79
N GLU A 347 16.24 -11.18 8.59
CA GLU A 347 17.09 -12.19 9.23
C GLU A 347 17.86 -13.02 8.20
N GLU A 348 17.15 -13.48 7.16
CA GLU A 348 17.75 -14.36 6.16
C GLU A 348 18.73 -13.62 5.25
N LEU A 349 18.41 -12.36 4.88
CA LEU A 349 19.37 -11.53 4.13
C LEU A 349 20.62 -11.23 4.95
N LEU A 350 20.50 -11.02 6.26
CA LEU A 350 21.66 -10.89 7.16
C LEU A 350 22.48 -12.18 7.18
N HIS A 351 21.82 -13.35 7.31
CA HIS A 351 22.52 -14.64 7.30
C HIS A 351 23.26 -14.89 5.97
N LEU A 352 22.64 -14.57 4.84
CA LEU A 352 23.23 -14.70 3.51
C LEU A 352 24.37 -13.68 3.28
N ALA A 353 24.21 -12.43 3.74
CA ALA A 353 25.23 -11.39 3.60
C ALA A 353 26.51 -11.68 4.39
N ARG A 354 26.43 -12.43 5.49
CA ARG A 354 27.61 -12.92 6.23
C ARG A 354 28.43 -13.92 5.41
N LYS A 355 27.81 -14.61 4.45
CA LYS A 355 28.44 -15.64 3.61
C LYS A 355 28.83 -15.12 2.21
N ASP A 356 28.22 -14.02 1.77
CA ASP A 356 28.39 -13.47 0.43
C ASP A 356 28.61 -11.94 0.47
N GLU A 357 29.82 -11.50 0.15
CA GLU A 357 30.19 -10.08 0.14
C GLU A 357 29.57 -9.32 -1.05
N THR A 358 29.10 -10.00 -2.07
CA THR A 358 28.48 -9.39 -3.25
C THR A 358 26.98 -9.10 -3.06
N LEU A 359 26.38 -9.55 -1.96
CA LEU A 359 24.99 -9.30 -1.63
C LEU A 359 24.78 -7.87 -1.14
N TYR A 360 23.86 -7.15 -1.80
CA TYR A 360 23.35 -5.83 -1.42
C TYR A 360 21.83 -5.84 -1.41
N ALA A 361 21.24 -5.15 -0.45
CA ALA A 361 19.79 -4.97 -0.38
C ALA A 361 19.41 -3.52 -0.71
N LEU A 362 18.38 -3.34 -1.52
CA LEU A 362 17.85 -2.04 -1.92
C LEU A 362 16.37 -1.94 -1.55
N THR A 363 15.92 -0.76 -1.17
CA THR A 363 14.49 -0.51 -0.93
C THR A 363 14.13 0.94 -1.21
N PRO A 364 12.95 1.23 -1.79
CA PRO A 364 12.47 2.60 -1.95
C PRO A 364 11.81 3.10 -0.66
N ALA A 365 12.55 3.84 0.19
CA ALA A 365 12.10 4.54 1.40
C ALA A 365 11.51 3.65 2.53
N MET A 366 11.81 2.34 2.57
CA MET A 366 11.16 1.44 3.51
C MET A 366 12.11 0.46 4.24
N PRO A 367 13.29 0.85 4.70
CA PRO A 367 14.23 -0.09 5.33
C PRO A 367 13.66 -0.75 6.59
N THR A 368 12.92 -0.04 7.43
CA THR A 368 12.32 -0.60 8.65
C THR A 368 11.13 -1.51 8.33
N SER A 369 10.20 -1.06 7.50
CA SER A 369 8.99 -1.81 7.22
C SER A 369 9.17 -3.00 6.26
N SER A 370 10.34 -3.10 5.61
CA SER A 370 10.75 -4.25 4.79
C SER A 370 11.63 -5.27 5.54
N GLY A 371 11.94 -5.03 6.83
CA GLY A 371 12.84 -5.85 7.63
C GLY A 371 14.33 -5.59 7.40
N LEU A 372 14.70 -4.71 6.47
CA LEU A 372 16.09 -4.44 6.12
C LEU A 372 16.89 -3.71 7.22
N SER A 373 16.21 -3.11 8.21
CA SER A 373 16.87 -2.57 9.41
C SER A 373 17.72 -3.63 10.14
N ILE A 374 17.34 -4.92 10.09
CA ILE A 374 18.09 -6.04 10.67
C ILE A 374 19.47 -6.15 9.98
N LEU A 375 19.48 -6.19 8.65
CA LEU A 375 20.73 -6.23 7.88
C LEU A 375 21.54 -4.93 8.06
N ARG A 376 20.87 -3.77 8.05
CA ARG A 376 21.48 -2.45 8.14
C ARG A 376 22.24 -2.25 9.47
N THR A 377 21.80 -2.87 10.55
CA THR A 377 22.44 -2.78 11.86
C THR A 377 23.86 -3.36 11.83
N GLU A 378 24.09 -4.46 11.13
CA GLU A 378 25.41 -5.09 11.03
C GLU A 378 26.21 -4.61 9.80
N TYR A 379 25.52 -4.40 8.67
CA TYR A 379 26.13 -4.00 7.40
C TYR A 379 25.45 -2.74 6.81
N PRO A 380 25.63 -1.55 7.41
CA PRO A 380 24.93 -0.33 6.98
C PRO A 380 25.23 0.06 5.53
N SER A 381 26.44 -0.21 5.03
CA SER A 381 26.83 0.09 3.64
C SER A 381 26.24 -0.86 2.60
N ARG A 382 25.65 -1.99 3.02
CA ARG A 382 25.04 -2.96 2.12
C ARG A 382 23.52 -2.80 1.98
N VAL A 383 22.93 -1.84 2.70
CA VAL A 383 21.51 -1.48 2.56
C VAL A 383 21.43 -0.10 1.95
N ILE A 384 20.88 -0.04 0.74
CA ILE A 384 20.71 1.19 -0.03
C ILE A 384 19.25 1.59 0.02
N ASP A 385 18.97 2.70 0.69
CA ASP A 385 17.69 3.38 0.64
C ASP A 385 17.73 4.45 -0.44
N THR A 386 16.86 4.34 -1.44
CA THR A 386 16.82 5.24 -2.59
C THR A 386 15.82 6.39 -2.42
N GLY A 387 15.13 6.46 -1.27
CA GLY A 387 13.94 7.29 -1.12
C GLY A 387 12.75 6.74 -1.90
N ILE A 388 11.66 7.51 -2.03
CA ILE A 388 10.47 7.08 -2.79
C ILE A 388 10.77 7.15 -4.29
N ALA A 389 11.48 6.14 -4.81
CA ALA A 389 12.01 6.12 -6.17
C ALA A 389 12.08 4.70 -6.75
N GLU A 390 10.94 4.03 -6.86
CA GLU A 390 10.85 2.62 -7.24
C GLU A 390 11.49 2.35 -8.61
N ALA A 391 11.23 3.19 -9.62
CA ALA A 391 11.82 3.08 -10.95
C ALA A 391 13.35 3.19 -10.91
N HIS A 392 13.88 4.20 -10.20
CA HIS A 392 15.32 4.36 -9.99
C HIS A 392 15.94 3.16 -9.26
N THR A 393 15.26 2.64 -8.23
CA THR A 393 15.74 1.48 -7.45
C THR A 393 15.98 0.27 -8.34
N LEU A 394 15.05 -0.02 -9.26
CA LEU A 394 15.13 -1.18 -10.16
C LEU A 394 16.27 -1.01 -11.18
N THR A 395 16.39 0.16 -11.82
CA THR A 395 17.48 0.43 -12.77
C THR A 395 18.84 0.46 -12.06
N LEU A 396 18.92 1.01 -10.83
CA LEU A 396 20.13 0.97 -10.01
C LEU A 396 20.56 -0.47 -9.72
N ALA A 397 19.61 -1.32 -9.31
CA ALA A 397 19.86 -2.74 -9.07
C ALA A 397 20.34 -3.46 -10.34
N ALA A 398 19.76 -3.16 -11.51
CA ALA A 398 20.21 -3.67 -12.79
C ALA A 398 21.67 -3.27 -13.08
N GLY A 399 22.02 -2.00 -12.87
CA GLY A 399 23.39 -1.51 -12.99
C GLY A 399 24.38 -2.21 -12.06
N MET A 400 23.98 -2.48 -10.80
CA MET A 400 24.80 -3.24 -9.85
C MET A 400 25.00 -4.69 -10.31
N ALA A 401 23.96 -5.34 -10.82
CA ALA A 401 24.05 -6.69 -11.37
C ALA A 401 25.01 -6.76 -12.57
N CYS A 402 25.03 -5.75 -13.44
CA CYS A 402 25.99 -5.64 -14.55
C CYS A 402 27.46 -5.59 -14.08
N ARG A 403 27.70 -5.21 -12.82
CA ARG A 403 29.03 -5.15 -12.22
C ARG A 403 29.35 -6.36 -11.31
N GLY A 404 28.52 -7.41 -11.38
CA GLY A 404 28.74 -8.66 -10.65
C GLY A 404 28.28 -8.66 -9.22
N LEU A 405 27.55 -7.64 -8.76
CA LEU A 405 26.90 -7.65 -7.46
C LEU A 405 25.57 -8.43 -7.52
N ARG A 406 25.12 -8.87 -6.36
CA ARG A 406 23.85 -9.59 -6.17
C ARG A 406 22.83 -8.70 -5.46
N PRO A 407 22.11 -7.84 -6.22
CA PRO A 407 21.10 -6.95 -5.65
C PRO A 407 19.83 -7.71 -5.30
N PHE A 408 19.35 -7.50 -4.06
CA PHE A 408 18.04 -7.89 -3.57
C PHE A 408 17.20 -6.63 -3.39
N VAL A 409 16.14 -6.47 -4.17
CA VAL A 409 15.24 -5.32 -4.08
C VAL A 409 14.01 -5.72 -3.31
N VAL A 410 13.80 -5.09 -2.13
CA VAL A 410 12.60 -5.32 -1.30
C VAL A 410 11.64 -4.17 -1.50
N VAL A 411 10.46 -4.49 -2.03
CA VAL A 411 9.44 -3.50 -2.40
C VAL A 411 8.03 -4.08 -2.22
N TYR A 412 7.05 -3.25 -1.84
CA TYR A 412 5.66 -3.71 -1.76
C TYR A 412 5.09 -3.98 -3.15
N SER A 413 4.31 -5.04 -3.26
CA SER A 413 3.68 -5.48 -4.51
C SER A 413 2.93 -4.34 -5.21
N THR A 414 2.13 -3.56 -4.48
CA THR A 414 1.39 -2.44 -5.04
C THR A 414 2.30 -1.31 -5.53
N PHE A 415 3.45 -1.05 -4.87
CA PHE A 415 4.38 0.01 -5.26
C PHE A 415 5.28 -0.40 -6.43
N LEU A 416 5.56 -1.70 -6.57
CA LEU A 416 6.34 -2.25 -7.68
C LEU A 416 5.71 -1.93 -9.05
N GLN A 417 4.41 -1.67 -9.12
CA GLN A 417 3.71 -1.24 -10.34
C GLN A 417 4.33 0.01 -10.97
N ARG A 418 4.92 0.92 -10.17
CA ARG A 418 5.58 2.15 -10.65
C ARG A 418 6.86 1.89 -11.42
N ALA A 419 7.45 0.72 -11.26
CA ALA A 419 8.71 0.33 -11.88
C ALA A 419 8.52 -0.80 -12.89
N TYR A 420 7.31 -0.98 -13.43
CA TYR A 420 7.02 -2.07 -14.36
C TYR A 420 7.86 -1.98 -15.64
N ASP A 421 8.01 -0.78 -16.21
CA ASP A 421 8.86 -0.57 -17.38
C ASP A 421 10.32 -0.98 -17.11
N GLN A 422 10.86 -0.61 -15.93
CA GLN A 422 12.24 -0.95 -15.55
C GLN A 422 12.42 -2.46 -15.32
N ILE A 423 11.38 -3.16 -14.83
CA ILE A 423 11.43 -4.63 -14.75
C ILE A 423 11.48 -5.23 -16.15
N VAL A 424 10.67 -4.73 -17.09
CA VAL A 424 10.64 -5.21 -18.48
C VAL A 424 11.95 -4.91 -19.19
N HIS A 425 12.28 -3.62 -19.32
CA HIS A 425 13.35 -3.13 -20.19
C HIS A 425 14.74 -3.30 -19.58
N ASP A 426 14.91 -2.88 -18.32
CA ASP A 426 16.25 -2.82 -17.72
C ASP A 426 16.69 -4.15 -17.11
N ILE A 427 15.74 -5.01 -16.72
CA ILE A 427 16.04 -6.26 -16.03
C ILE A 427 15.71 -7.49 -16.88
N ALA A 428 14.44 -7.69 -17.26
CA ALA A 428 14.00 -8.95 -17.87
C ALA A 428 14.50 -9.13 -19.30
N LEU A 429 14.44 -8.10 -20.15
CA LEU A 429 14.95 -8.17 -21.52
C LEU A 429 16.48 -8.36 -21.57
N GLN A 430 17.20 -7.80 -20.60
CA GLN A 430 18.64 -7.94 -20.47
C GLN A 430 19.06 -9.21 -19.72
N ASN A 431 18.10 -9.98 -19.23
CA ASN A 431 18.30 -11.20 -18.43
C ASN A 431 19.23 -11.02 -17.22
N LEU A 432 19.12 -9.88 -16.53
CA LEU A 432 20.00 -9.54 -15.42
C LEU A 432 19.57 -10.26 -14.13
N PRO A 433 20.51 -10.80 -13.34
CA PRO A 433 20.19 -11.56 -12.13
C PRO A 433 19.85 -10.66 -10.94
N VAL A 434 18.77 -9.90 -11.04
CA VAL A 434 18.18 -9.11 -9.96
C VAL A 434 17.18 -9.96 -9.18
N ARG A 435 17.22 -9.88 -7.84
CA ARG A 435 16.31 -10.58 -6.94
C ARG A 435 15.24 -9.62 -6.45
N LEU A 436 13.99 -9.85 -6.84
CA LEU A 436 12.84 -9.05 -6.43
C LEU A 436 12.15 -9.73 -5.26
N LEU A 437 12.16 -9.11 -4.09
CA LEU A 437 11.44 -9.56 -2.90
C LEU A 437 10.17 -8.72 -2.77
N ILE A 438 9.05 -9.30 -3.20
CA ILE A 438 7.77 -8.63 -3.36
C ILE A 438 6.95 -8.82 -2.08
N ASP A 439 7.01 -7.84 -1.22
CA ASP A 439 6.32 -7.82 0.07
C ASP A 439 4.86 -7.35 -0.09
N ARG A 440 3.99 -7.73 0.82
CA ARG A 440 2.55 -7.41 0.81
C ARG A 440 1.84 -7.88 -0.46
N ALA A 441 2.23 -9.02 -1.00
CA ALA A 441 1.50 -9.66 -2.09
C ALA A 441 0.10 -10.11 -1.64
N GLY A 442 -0.87 -10.06 -2.53
CA GLY A 442 -2.25 -10.41 -2.24
C GLY A 442 -3.02 -9.32 -1.49
N ILE A 443 -3.99 -9.72 -0.68
CA ILE A 443 -4.89 -8.84 0.06
C ILE A 443 -4.25 -8.44 1.38
N VAL A 444 -4.10 -7.13 1.62
CA VAL A 444 -3.42 -6.58 2.81
C VAL A 444 -4.37 -6.12 3.93
N GLY A 445 -5.69 -6.17 3.74
CA GLY A 445 -6.68 -5.85 4.77
C GLY A 445 -6.84 -4.34 5.05
N PRO A 446 -6.45 -3.83 6.24
CA PRO A 446 -6.84 -2.49 6.71
C PRO A 446 -6.41 -1.30 5.85
N ASP A 447 -5.37 -1.46 5.03
CA ASP A 447 -4.91 -0.39 4.12
C ASP A 447 -5.79 -0.25 2.87
N GLY A 448 -6.67 -1.23 2.63
CA GLY A 448 -7.69 -1.19 1.59
C GLY A 448 -7.16 -1.35 0.17
N PRO A 449 -8.00 -1.02 -0.82
CA PRO A 449 -7.76 -1.37 -2.24
C PRO A 449 -6.53 -0.70 -2.85
N THR A 450 -6.06 0.42 -2.31
CA THR A 450 -4.87 1.12 -2.80
C THR A 450 -3.58 0.37 -2.49
N HIS A 451 -3.61 -0.55 -1.52
CA HIS A 451 -2.43 -1.28 -1.05
C HIS A 451 -2.48 -2.78 -1.34
N HIS A 452 -3.57 -3.32 -1.91
CA HIS A 452 -3.63 -4.72 -2.31
C HIS A 452 -2.62 -5.04 -3.40
N GLY A 453 -1.76 -6.03 -3.16
CA GLY A 453 -0.76 -6.53 -4.08
C GLY A 453 -1.29 -7.66 -4.96
N VAL A 454 -2.40 -7.43 -5.68
CA VAL A 454 -3.13 -8.48 -6.41
C VAL A 454 -2.75 -8.59 -7.89
N PHE A 455 -1.93 -7.66 -8.41
CA PHE A 455 -1.59 -7.60 -9.83
C PHE A 455 -0.20 -8.13 -10.17
N ASP A 456 0.65 -8.40 -9.17
CA ASP A 456 2.05 -8.81 -9.37
C ASP A 456 2.18 -10.08 -10.24
N LEU A 457 1.37 -11.11 -9.99
CA LEU A 457 1.34 -12.29 -10.84
C LEU A 457 1.01 -11.93 -12.29
N SER A 458 -0.01 -11.10 -12.51
CA SER A 458 -0.52 -10.80 -13.85
C SER A 458 0.45 -10.02 -14.70
N TYR A 459 1.24 -9.10 -14.14
CA TYR A 459 2.19 -8.32 -14.92
C TYR A 459 3.60 -8.93 -14.97
N LEU A 460 3.97 -9.84 -14.05
CA LEU A 460 5.26 -10.51 -14.08
C LEU A 460 5.26 -11.81 -14.91
N LEU A 461 4.14 -12.54 -14.95
CA LEU A 461 4.04 -13.80 -15.69
C LEU A 461 4.38 -13.69 -17.20
N PRO A 462 3.96 -12.64 -17.94
CA PRO A 462 4.27 -12.53 -19.36
C PRO A 462 5.74 -12.18 -19.67
N LEU A 463 6.52 -11.70 -18.67
CA LEU A 463 7.86 -11.21 -18.93
C LEU A 463 8.82 -12.34 -19.30
N PRO A 464 9.68 -12.17 -20.33
CA PRO A 464 10.70 -13.17 -20.65
C PRO A 464 11.72 -13.27 -19.52
N ASN A 465 12.39 -14.42 -19.42
CA ASN A 465 13.49 -14.70 -18.48
C ASN A 465 13.12 -14.60 -16.98
N MET A 466 11.93 -14.11 -16.62
CA MET A 466 11.49 -13.95 -15.25
C MET A 466 11.19 -15.30 -14.59
N THR A 467 11.77 -15.53 -13.42
CA THR A 467 11.36 -16.62 -12.50
C THR A 467 10.46 -16.04 -11.41
N LEU A 468 9.35 -16.73 -11.08
CA LEU A 468 8.38 -16.24 -10.09
C LEU A 468 8.01 -17.34 -9.08
N ILE A 469 8.28 -17.08 -7.81
CA ILE A 469 8.09 -18.00 -6.69
C ILE A 469 7.08 -17.40 -5.71
N ALA A 470 6.21 -18.26 -5.18
CA ALA A 470 5.21 -17.92 -4.16
C ALA A 470 5.30 -18.94 -3.01
N PRO A 471 6.14 -18.71 -1.99
CA PRO A 471 6.27 -19.57 -0.84
C PRO A 471 4.98 -19.60 -0.01
N ALA A 472 4.65 -20.76 0.54
CA ALA A 472 3.39 -20.95 1.26
C ALA A 472 3.44 -20.50 2.73
N ASN A 473 4.63 -20.45 3.34
CA ASN A 473 4.84 -20.13 4.75
C ASN A 473 6.25 -19.57 5.00
N GLY A 474 6.61 -19.30 6.26
CA GLY A 474 7.91 -18.74 6.63
C GLY A 474 9.08 -19.66 6.32
N CYS A 475 8.96 -20.96 6.56
CA CYS A 475 9.99 -21.95 6.25
C CYS A 475 10.27 -21.99 4.74
N GLU A 476 9.23 -21.99 3.91
CA GLU A 476 9.39 -21.96 2.45
C GLU A 476 9.94 -20.63 1.94
N LEU A 477 9.63 -19.50 2.62
CA LEU A 477 10.22 -18.21 2.30
C LEU A 477 11.73 -18.23 2.51
N ARG A 478 12.21 -18.81 3.62
CA ARG A 478 13.65 -19.00 3.87
C ARG A 478 14.30 -19.85 2.77
N ALA A 479 13.70 -20.99 2.44
CA ALA A 479 14.19 -21.86 1.37
C ALA A 479 14.22 -21.17 -0.01
N ALA A 480 13.22 -20.34 -0.32
CA ALA A 480 13.17 -19.55 -1.54
C ALA A 480 14.26 -18.46 -1.60
N LEU A 481 14.57 -17.81 -0.46
CA LEU A 481 15.66 -16.84 -0.34
C LEU A 481 17.03 -17.50 -0.57
N HIS A 482 17.26 -18.71 -0.03
CA HIS A 482 18.47 -19.49 -0.31
C HIS A 482 18.57 -19.88 -1.79
N LEU A 483 17.45 -20.24 -2.44
CA LEU A 483 17.42 -20.47 -3.88
C LEU A 483 17.78 -19.19 -4.65
N ALA A 484 17.16 -18.07 -4.33
CA ALA A 484 17.40 -16.81 -5.02
C ALA A 484 18.86 -16.33 -4.88
N ALA A 485 19.48 -16.54 -3.72
CA ALA A 485 20.90 -16.20 -3.49
C ALA A 485 21.85 -16.94 -4.44
N ARG A 486 21.49 -18.15 -4.86
CA ARG A 486 22.28 -19.00 -5.78
C ARG A 486 21.85 -18.94 -7.23
N TYR A 487 20.78 -18.18 -7.52
CA TYR A 487 20.19 -18.13 -8.85
C TYR A 487 20.76 -16.97 -9.66
N ASP A 488 21.60 -17.29 -10.65
CA ASP A 488 22.28 -16.31 -11.52
C ASP A 488 21.88 -16.44 -13.01
N ARG A 489 20.77 -17.15 -13.32
CA ARG A 489 20.33 -17.41 -14.71
C ARG A 489 19.47 -16.28 -15.29
N GLY A 490 19.10 -15.29 -14.48
CA GLY A 490 18.24 -14.16 -14.84
C GLY A 490 17.49 -13.62 -13.62
N PRO A 491 16.46 -12.80 -13.82
CA PRO A 491 15.70 -12.22 -12.74
C PRO A 491 14.84 -13.27 -12.02
N ILE A 492 14.76 -13.14 -10.69
CA ILE A 492 13.94 -13.99 -9.84
C ILE A 492 13.12 -13.13 -8.88
N ALA A 493 11.82 -13.38 -8.83
CA ALA A 493 10.88 -12.72 -7.95
C ALA A 493 10.30 -13.70 -6.92
N ILE A 494 10.29 -13.31 -5.65
CA ILE A 494 9.66 -14.03 -4.55
C ILE A 494 8.57 -13.15 -3.98
N ARG A 495 7.31 -13.57 -4.06
CA ARG A 495 6.17 -12.84 -3.51
C ARG A 495 5.70 -13.46 -2.19
N TYR A 496 5.47 -12.63 -1.17
CA TYR A 496 5.02 -13.07 0.15
C TYR A 496 4.03 -12.08 0.76
N PRO A 497 3.10 -12.55 1.64
CA PRO A 497 2.02 -11.73 2.15
C PRO A 497 2.47 -10.81 3.30
N ARG A 498 1.63 -9.86 3.65
CA ARG A 498 1.72 -9.07 4.88
C ARG A 498 1.36 -9.90 6.10
N GLY A 499 2.00 -9.65 7.22
CA GLY A 499 1.58 -10.12 8.55
C GLY A 499 2.45 -11.22 9.14
N GLU A 500 1.89 -11.92 10.12
CA GLU A 500 2.57 -12.97 10.87
C GLU A 500 2.82 -14.20 10.00
N ALA A 501 4.04 -14.73 10.05
CA ALA A 501 4.39 -15.92 9.33
C ALA A 501 3.83 -17.17 10.01
N GLN A 502 3.32 -18.08 9.19
CA GLN A 502 2.99 -19.43 9.63
C GLN A 502 4.19 -20.32 9.38
N ASP A 503 4.54 -21.20 10.32
CA ASP A 503 5.65 -22.13 10.21
C ASP A 503 6.94 -21.42 9.72
N ASP A 504 7.59 -20.74 10.65
CA ASP A 504 8.79 -19.95 10.42
C ASP A 504 10.09 -20.72 10.77
N THR A 505 10.03 -22.03 10.84
CA THR A 505 11.16 -22.91 11.17
C THR A 505 12.39 -22.54 10.35
N PRO A 506 13.53 -22.25 10.98
CA PRO A 506 14.78 -21.99 10.29
C PRO A 506 15.22 -23.17 9.43
N THR A 507 15.65 -22.91 8.20
CA THR A 507 16.19 -23.93 7.30
C THR A 507 17.27 -23.32 6.43
N GLU A 508 18.34 -24.07 6.18
CA GLU A 508 19.34 -23.76 5.16
C GLU A 508 19.09 -24.52 3.83
N GLU A 509 18.08 -25.35 3.80
CA GLU A 509 17.69 -26.07 2.59
C GLU A 509 17.18 -25.10 1.53
N THR A 510 17.50 -25.39 0.27
CA THR A 510 16.97 -24.64 -0.86
C THR A 510 15.68 -25.27 -1.36
N MET A 511 14.75 -24.43 -1.78
CA MET A 511 13.58 -24.88 -2.53
C MET A 511 14.02 -25.47 -3.88
N PRO A 512 13.51 -26.65 -4.28
CA PRO A 512 13.77 -27.20 -5.61
C PRO A 512 13.24 -26.26 -6.70
N PHE A 513 14.11 -25.88 -7.65
CA PHE A 513 13.76 -24.95 -8.72
C PHE A 513 12.69 -25.53 -9.66
N GLY A 514 11.62 -24.79 -9.90
CA GLY A 514 10.56 -25.16 -10.83
C GLY A 514 9.70 -26.34 -10.41
N GLN A 515 9.77 -26.77 -9.15
CA GLN A 515 9.03 -27.93 -8.65
C GLN A 515 7.96 -27.54 -7.64
N GLY A 516 6.72 -27.97 -7.93
CA GLY A 516 5.65 -28.02 -6.95
C GLY A 516 5.73 -29.25 -6.06
N ARG A 517 4.72 -29.47 -5.23
CA ARG A 517 4.60 -30.68 -4.40
C ARG A 517 3.17 -31.16 -4.26
N CYS A 518 3.02 -32.47 -4.20
CA CYS A 518 1.77 -33.12 -3.81
C CYS A 518 1.74 -33.26 -2.29
N LEU A 519 0.72 -32.69 -1.65
CA LEU A 519 0.53 -32.73 -0.20
C LEU A 519 -0.52 -33.75 0.23
N ARG A 520 -1.44 -34.07 -0.69
CA ARG A 520 -2.50 -35.03 -0.50
C ARG A 520 -2.82 -35.65 -1.87
N PRO A 521 -2.36 -36.87 -2.14
CA PRO A 521 -2.48 -37.48 -3.47
C PRO A 521 -3.86 -38.10 -3.75
N GLU A 522 -4.67 -38.36 -2.70
CA GLU A 522 -5.97 -39.00 -2.85
C GLU A 522 -7.02 -38.02 -3.35
N GLY A 523 -7.90 -38.49 -4.23
CA GLY A 523 -9.05 -37.77 -4.74
C GLY A 523 -9.03 -37.54 -6.24
N ASP A 524 -10.22 -37.26 -6.76
CA ASP A 524 -10.50 -37.01 -8.18
C ASP A 524 -10.77 -35.54 -8.50
N ILE A 525 -10.73 -34.66 -7.47
CA ILE A 525 -10.80 -33.22 -7.57
C ILE A 525 -9.47 -32.64 -7.09
N ALA A 526 -8.68 -32.05 -7.98
CA ALA A 526 -7.41 -31.44 -7.60
C ALA A 526 -7.59 -29.99 -7.16
N MET A 527 -7.03 -29.64 -6.00
CA MET A 527 -6.88 -28.26 -5.56
C MET A 527 -5.40 -27.86 -5.66
N ILE A 528 -5.08 -26.91 -6.53
CA ILE A 528 -3.74 -26.35 -6.68
C ILE A 528 -3.70 -25.01 -5.95
N SER A 529 -2.92 -24.91 -4.88
CA SER A 529 -2.73 -23.69 -4.13
C SER A 529 -1.46 -22.93 -4.57
N VAL A 530 -1.48 -21.63 -4.43
CA VAL A 530 -0.37 -20.72 -4.73
C VAL A 530 -0.04 -19.90 -3.49
N GLY A 531 1.19 -20.01 -3.01
CA GLY A 531 1.69 -19.23 -1.89
C GLY A 531 0.88 -19.41 -0.60
N ALA A 532 0.66 -18.32 0.13
CA ALA A 532 -0.03 -18.32 1.42
C ALA A 532 -1.46 -18.90 1.39
N MET A 533 -2.06 -19.03 0.19
CA MET A 533 -3.38 -19.65 0.02
C MET A 533 -3.39 -21.14 0.36
N LEU A 534 -2.21 -21.78 0.51
CA LEU A 534 -2.12 -23.15 0.97
C LEU A 534 -2.78 -23.36 2.34
N SER A 535 -2.61 -22.43 3.27
CA SER A 535 -3.24 -22.54 4.59
C SER A 535 -4.77 -22.47 4.51
N VAL A 536 -5.29 -21.62 3.61
CA VAL A 536 -6.73 -21.50 3.34
C VAL A 536 -7.26 -22.79 2.72
N ALA A 537 -6.53 -23.36 1.74
CA ALA A 537 -6.86 -24.64 1.11
C ALA A 537 -6.96 -25.79 2.15
N ARG A 538 -5.96 -25.91 3.03
CA ARG A 538 -5.96 -26.89 4.11
C ARG A 538 -7.16 -26.74 5.06
N GLN A 539 -7.46 -25.51 5.46
CA GLN A 539 -8.60 -25.24 6.33
C GLN A 539 -9.94 -25.55 5.64
N ALA A 540 -10.07 -25.20 4.36
CA ALA A 540 -11.26 -25.52 3.58
C ALA A 540 -11.48 -27.02 3.48
N ILE A 541 -10.44 -27.79 3.13
CA ILE A 541 -10.50 -29.27 3.06
C ILE A 541 -10.84 -29.88 4.41
N ALA A 542 -10.27 -29.37 5.51
CA ALA A 542 -10.53 -29.86 6.86
C ALA A 542 -11.99 -29.69 7.30
N ARG A 543 -12.69 -28.68 6.75
CA ARG A 543 -14.12 -28.42 7.03
C ARG A 543 -15.09 -29.26 6.21
N LEU A 544 -14.62 -29.97 5.20
CA LEU A 544 -15.47 -30.82 4.38
C LEU A 544 -15.88 -32.09 5.16
N PRO A 545 -17.11 -32.63 4.92
CA PRO A 545 -17.48 -33.97 5.34
C PRO A 545 -16.49 -35.03 4.84
N ASP A 546 -16.31 -36.11 5.57
CA ASP A 546 -15.28 -37.13 5.26
C ASP A 546 -15.36 -37.67 3.85
N GLU A 547 -16.56 -37.96 3.36
CA GLU A 547 -16.79 -38.45 1.99
C GLU A 547 -16.32 -37.46 0.92
N GLN A 548 -16.62 -36.16 1.12
CA GLN A 548 -16.18 -35.10 0.19
C GLN A 548 -14.68 -34.81 0.33
N ARG A 549 -14.15 -34.89 1.56
CA ARG A 549 -12.73 -34.69 1.84
C ARG A 549 -11.86 -35.72 1.16
N GLN A 550 -12.31 -36.98 1.09
CA GLN A 550 -11.59 -38.06 0.40
C GLN A 550 -11.49 -37.83 -1.12
N ARG A 551 -12.37 -37.03 -1.70
CA ARG A 551 -12.35 -36.68 -3.12
C ARG A 551 -11.40 -35.56 -3.50
N VAL A 552 -10.81 -34.82 -2.53
CA VAL A 552 -9.97 -33.65 -2.82
C VAL A 552 -8.50 -34.01 -2.65
N SER A 553 -7.73 -33.95 -3.72
CA SER A 553 -6.26 -33.93 -3.70
C SER A 553 -5.75 -32.49 -3.55
N LEU A 554 -4.58 -32.31 -2.91
CA LEU A 554 -4.00 -31.00 -2.64
C LEU A 554 -2.57 -30.92 -3.16
N TYR A 555 -2.32 -29.88 -3.94
CA TYR A 555 -1.03 -29.56 -4.53
C TYR A 555 -0.64 -28.13 -4.17
N ASP A 556 0.65 -27.91 -3.98
CA ASP A 556 1.25 -26.60 -3.77
C ASP A 556 2.17 -26.28 -4.96
N LEU A 557 1.84 -25.22 -5.70
CA LEU A 557 2.53 -24.89 -6.95
C LEU A 557 3.94 -24.35 -6.70
N ARG A 558 4.18 -23.64 -5.58
CA ARG A 558 5.46 -23.01 -5.21
C ARG A 558 6.05 -22.08 -6.26
N CYS A 559 6.36 -22.62 -7.44
CA CYS A 559 6.91 -21.88 -8.57
C CYS A 559 5.79 -21.62 -9.60
N VAL A 560 5.48 -20.36 -9.83
CA VAL A 560 4.45 -19.95 -10.78
C VAL A 560 5.05 -19.80 -12.19
N LYS A 561 6.36 -19.52 -12.25
CA LYS A 561 7.14 -19.49 -13.48
C LYS A 561 8.59 -19.90 -13.22
N PRO A 562 9.09 -20.96 -13.86
CA PRO A 562 8.34 -21.87 -14.73
C PRO A 562 7.32 -22.71 -13.97
N LEU A 563 6.25 -23.13 -14.65
CA LEU A 563 5.31 -24.10 -14.12
C LEU A 563 5.94 -25.50 -14.07
N ASP A 564 5.63 -26.28 -13.03
CA ASP A 564 6.00 -27.69 -12.96
C ASP A 564 5.14 -28.53 -13.93
N ALA A 565 5.66 -28.74 -15.13
CA ALA A 565 4.97 -29.48 -16.19
C ALA A 565 4.70 -30.95 -15.80
N SER A 566 5.56 -31.55 -14.98
CA SER A 566 5.39 -32.95 -14.55
C SER A 566 4.26 -33.08 -13.53
N LEU A 567 4.21 -32.19 -12.55
CA LEU A 567 3.13 -32.08 -11.57
C LEU A 567 1.79 -31.80 -12.26
N LEU A 568 1.75 -30.83 -13.16
CA LEU A 568 0.51 -30.47 -13.86
C LEU A 568 0.01 -31.61 -14.75
N ARG A 569 0.90 -32.31 -15.44
CA ARG A 569 0.53 -33.49 -16.24
C ARG A 569 -0.07 -34.58 -15.36
N GLU A 570 0.49 -34.88 -14.21
CA GLU A 570 -0.07 -35.80 -13.22
C GLU A 570 -1.47 -35.35 -12.78
N VAL A 571 -1.60 -34.08 -12.37
CA VAL A 571 -2.86 -33.48 -11.90
C VAL A 571 -3.96 -33.62 -12.96
N PHE A 572 -3.73 -33.18 -14.18
CA PHE A 572 -4.74 -33.18 -15.24
C PHE A 572 -5.06 -34.56 -15.77
N THR A 573 -4.13 -35.52 -15.64
CA THR A 573 -4.40 -36.92 -16.02
C THR A 573 -5.28 -37.63 -15.00
N ARG A 574 -5.09 -37.38 -13.71
CA ARG A 574 -5.77 -38.09 -12.63
C ARG A 574 -7.09 -37.48 -12.18
N SER A 575 -7.27 -36.16 -12.40
CA SER A 575 -8.38 -35.44 -11.84
C SER A 575 -9.53 -35.25 -12.82
N GLN A 576 -10.77 -35.34 -12.33
CA GLN A 576 -11.99 -34.99 -13.08
C GLN A 576 -12.24 -33.50 -13.11
N ALA A 577 -11.74 -32.76 -12.07
CA ALA A 577 -11.83 -31.33 -11.96
C ALA A 577 -10.57 -30.76 -11.30
N VAL A 578 -10.15 -29.58 -11.74
CA VAL A 578 -9.01 -28.86 -11.18
C VAL A 578 -9.47 -27.47 -10.72
N LEU A 579 -9.16 -27.15 -9.47
CA LEU A 579 -9.42 -25.86 -8.84
C LEU A 579 -8.08 -25.19 -8.50
N THR A 580 -7.85 -23.98 -8.98
CA THR A 580 -6.70 -23.16 -8.56
C THR A 580 -7.12 -22.15 -7.50
N LEU A 581 -6.26 -21.95 -6.49
CA LEU A 581 -6.49 -21.02 -5.38
C LEU A 581 -5.31 -20.08 -5.24
N GLU A 582 -5.52 -18.80 -5.52
CA GLU A 582 -4.53 -17.73 -5.46
C GLU A 582 -5.10 -16.45 -4.84
N ASP A 583 -4.25 -15.59 -4.30
CA ASP A 583 -4.59 -14.26 -3.77
C ASP A 583 -4.25 -13.14 -4.77
N GLY A 584 -4.45 -13.42 -6.05
CA GLY A 584 -4.27 -12.53 -7.18
C GLY A 584 -5.59 -12.21 -7.89
N VAL A 585 -5.49 -11.69 -9.11
CA VAL A 585 -6.64 -11.49 -10.00
C VAL A 585 -6.78 -12.66 -10.96
N ARG A 586 -8.02 -12.98 -11.33
CA ARG A 586 -8.32 -14.08 -12.24
C ARG A 586 -7.62 -13.96 -13.60
N GLN A 587 -7.66 -12.75 -14.18
CA GLN A 587 -7.07 -12.51 -15.50
C GLN A 587 -5.54 -12.37 -15.41
N GLY A 588 -4.81 -13.24 -16.08
CA GLY A 588 -3.35 -13.25 -16.08
C GLY A 588 -2.71 -13.76 -14.79
N GLY A 589 -3.49 -14.27 -13.81
CA GLY A 589 -2.97 -14.89 -12.60
C GLY A 589 -2.43 -16.31 -12.82
N ALA A 590 -2.02 -16.97 -11.74
CA ALA A 590 -1.47 -18.31 -11.78
C ALA A 590 -2.47 -19.34 -12.34
N GLY A 591 -3.75 -19.21 -11.97
CA GLY A 591 -4.82 -20.05 -12.51
C GLY A 591 -4.99 -19.90 -14.04
N SER A 592 -4.83 -18.68 -14.57
CA SER A 592 -4.82 -18.45 -16.02
C SER A 592 -3.63 -19.16 -16.70
N ALA A 593 -2.44 -19.10 -16.08
CA ALA A 593 -1.24 -19.76 -16.59
C ALA A 593 -1.39 -21.29 -16.59
N VAL A 594 -1.96 -21.85 -15.53
CA VAL A 594 -2.26 -23.30 -15.44
C VAL A 594 -3.29 -23.72 -16.49
N ALA A 595 -4.35 -22.94 -16.70
CA ALA A 595 -5.36 -23.23 -17.71
C ALA A 595 -4.79 -23.16 -19.15
N LEU A 596 -3.96 -22.16 -19.43
CA LEU A 596 -3.27 -22.03 -20.72
C LEU A 596 -2.33 -23.22 -20.94
N TRP A 597 -1.53 -23.56 -19.93
CA TRP A 597 -0.65 -24.72 -19.99
C TRP A 597 -1.44 -26.02 -20.29
N ALA A 598 -2.60 -26.22 -19.66
CA ALA A 598 -3.44 -27.39 -19.89
C ALA A 598 -3.93 -27.43 -21.34
N ALA A 599 -4.44 -26.31 -21.87
CA ALA A 599 -4.88 -26.22 -23.26
C ALA A 599 -3.75 -26.50 -24.26
N ASP A 600 -2.56 -25.94 -24.06
CA ASP A 600 -1.38 -26.13 -24.91
C ASP A 600 -0.87 -27.59 -24.88
N ASN A 601 -1.15 -28.33 -23.80
CA ASN A 601 -0.77 -29.77 -23.66
C ASN A 601 -1.92 -30.73 -23.96
N GLY A 602 -3.02 -30.27 -24.56
CA GLY A 602 -4.13 -31.11 -25.03
C GLY A 602 -5.04 -31.63 -23.93
N PHE A 603 -5.03 -31.02 -22.75
CA PHE A 603 -6.02 -31.30 -21.72
C PHE A 603 -7.26 -30.41 -21.97
N PRO A 604 -8.47 -31.00 -22.04
CA PRO A 604 -9.70 -30.28 -22.38
C PRO A 604 -10.10 -29.29 -21.30
#